data_0a96ab284ae05fb10ab0f51e46bb7b4f
#
_entry.id   0a96ab284ae05fb10ab0f51e46bb7b4f
#
_cell.length_a   1.000
_cell.length_b   1.000
_cell.length_c   1.000
_cell.angle_alpha   90.00
_cell.angle_beta   90.00
_cell.angle_gamma   90.00
#
_symmetry.space_group_name_H-M   'P 1'
#
loop_
_entity.id
_entity.type
_entity.pdbx_description
1 polymer ?
#
loop_
_entity_poly.entity_id
_entity_poly.type
_entity_poly.pdbx_seq_one_letter_code
_entity_poly.pdbx_strand_id
1 'polypeptide(L)'
;MAIRMTGLVSGLDTDSLVQELVSAYSTQKDNLVKAQTKLSWKQDSWKEMNSKIYGFYSGSLSNMRLTSNFSNMKKTTLSDSTKATVTADSTVLNGTQTLKINRLATAGYLTGTKLESSGDAYNASTKLSELGLSDTTINFKVGSEQKSIEVKGDMTISEFTKALNEQGVTANFDVNQQRFFVNSKSTGSDSDFNFTVNTEDELKALNKLGLATAKDVIRVTALQQAEADVEDGTISEDEKDAKAEEYYNALLNSDTYADLKDRYAVKQDATNAQIELNGAIFEGSSNTFNINGLTITAKGVSESTMSLVTETDVDAIYDTIKDFIKGYNDLIKAMDEAYNAEQAKGYEPLTDEEKESMSDDEIEKWEKKIKDSLLRRDSTLESISFAMKTQMSQSYEVNGKTYSLASFGINTLGYFVAGDNEKGVYHIDGDSEDSSTKANADKLKTAIANDPDAVAGFFQQLAKGVYSELDKKMKSTTLSSAYKVYNDKQMQSEYDDYTDKIKKWEEKVSDMEDYYFDKFSAMETALSKLNSQQSQLSGLLGS
;
A
#
# COMPACT_ATOMS: atom_id res chain seq x y z
N MET A 1 -2.12 16.63 55.82
CA MET A 1 -1.36 15.57 56.55
C MET A 1 -1.21 16.07 57.99
N ALA A 2 -1.86 15.38 58.96
CA ALA A 2 -1.61 15.62 60.36
C ALA A 2 -0.17 15.12 60.63
N ILE A 3 0.61 15.89 61.41
CA ILE A 3 1.94 15.50 61.87
C ILE A 3 1.72 14.30 62.79
N ARG A 4 2.02 13.08 62.32
CA ARG A 4 1.95 11.86 63.10
C ARG A 4 3.14 11.84 64.04
N MET A 5 2.89 12.08 65.35
CA MET A 5 3.91 11.97 66.39
C MET A 5 3.98 10.53 66.87
N THR A 6 5.03 9.82 66.45
CA THR A 6 5.20 8.37 66.68
C THR A 6 6.26 8.15 67.76
N GLY A 7 5.97 7.29 68.76
CA GLY A 7 6.93 6.69 69.68
C GLY A 7 7.71 7.62 70.64
N LEU A 8 7.31 8.88 70.77
CA LEU A 8 8.09 9.88 71.55
C LEU A 8 8.13 9.61 73.06
N VAL A 9 7.18 8.90 73.61
CA VAL A 9 7.07 8.62 75.05
C VAL A 9 7.26 7.13 75.37
N SER A 10 6.72 6.25 74.52
CA SER A 10 6.82 4.79 74.70
C SER A 10 8.13 4.19 74.15
N GLY A 11 8.81 4.87 73.19
CA GLY A 11 9.95 4.32 72.45
C GLY A 11 9.56 3.20 71.47
N LEU A 12 8.26 3.00 71.22
CA LEU A 12 7.76 2.00 70.26
C LEU A 12 7.81 2.53 68.86
N ASP A 13 8.23 1.72 67.89
CA ASP A 13 8.08 2.00 66.47
C ASP A 13 6.62 1.76 66.06
N THR A 14 5.80 2.80 66.23
CA THR A 14 4.35 2.73 65.97
C THR A 14 4.05 2.63 64.47
N ASP A 15 4.93 3.09 63.57
CA ASP A 15 4.76 2.99 62.14
C ASP A 15 4.86 1.51 61.70
N SER A 16 5.91 0.80 62.12
CA SER A 16 6.08 -0.63 61.86
C SER A 16 4.93 -1.47 62.46
N LEU A 17 4.47 -1.11 63.66
CA LEU A 17 3.35 -1.82 64.30
C LEU A 17 2.01 -1.60 63.53
N VAL A 18 1.73 -0.39 63.06
CA VAL A 18 0.54 -0.11 62.27
C VAL A 18 0.61 -0.87 60.94
N GLN A 19 1.77 -0.87 60.26
CA GLN A 19 1.96 -1.62 59.02
C GLN A 19 1.70 -3.12 59.23
N GLU A 20 2.18 -3.70 60.31
CA GLU A 20 1.97 -5.12 60.66
C GLU A 20 0.48 -5.41 60.93
N LEU A 21 -0.21 -4.54 61.66
CA LEU A 21 -1.64 -4.67 61.97
C LEU A 21 -2.54 -4.52 60.72
N VAL A 22 -2.12 -3.72 59.75
CA VAL A 22 -2.85 -3.49 58.52
C VAL A 22 -2.46 -4.47 57.41
N SER A 23 -1.37 -5.21 57.56
CA SER A 23 -0.81 -6.12 56.55
C SER A 23 -1.83 -7.12 55.96
N ALA A 24 -2.77 -7.63 56.76
CA ALA A 24 -3.82 -8.52 56.31
C ALA A 24 -4.79 -7.84 55.31
N TYR A 25 -5.04 -6.52 55.45
CA TYR A 25 -5.87 -5.72 54.55
C TYR A 25 -5.08 -5.39 53.29
N SER A 26 -3.81 -5.01 53.41
CA SER A 26 -2.90 -4.78 52.31
C SER A 26 -2.73 -6.03 51.43
N THR A 27 -2.55 -7.21 52.05
CA THR A 27 -2.46 -8.49 51.32
C THR A 27 -3.70 -8.77 50.49
N GLN A 28 -4.93 -8.42 50.96
CA GLN A 28 -6.15 -8.59 50.17
C GLN A 28 -6.19 -7.64 48.98
N LYS A 29 -5.76 -6.39 49.17
CA LYS A 29 -5.61 -5.40 48.08
C LYS A 29 -4.60 -5.92 47.04
N ASP A 30 -3.42 -6.36 47.48
CA ASP A 30 -2.33 -6.80 46.62
C ASP A 30 -2.71 -8.04 45.78
N ASN A 31 -3.46 -8.98 46.38
CA ASN A 31 -3.97 -10.14 45.66
C ASN A 31 -4.93 -9.70 44.51
N LEU A 32 -5.76 -8.66 44.73
CA LEU A 32 -6.62 -8.11 43.69
C LEU A 32 -5.81 -7.39 42.59
N VAL A 33 -4.78 -6.63 42.96
CA VAL A 33 -3.85 -5.98 42.05
C VAL A 33 -3.13 -7.03 41.18
N LYS A 34 -2.58 -8.08 41.81
CA LYS A 34 -1.94 -9.18 41.08
C LYS A 34 -2.90 -9.88 40.14
N ALA A 35 -4.15 -10.09 40.55
CA ALA A 35 -5.17 -10.68 39.68
C ALA A 35 -5.54 -9.78 38.49
N GLN A 36 -5.70 -8.48 38.73
CA GLN A 36 -5.96 -7.48 37.67
C GLN A 36 -4.81 -7.40 36.68
N THR A 37 -3.57 -7.34 37.18
CA THR A 37 -2.35 -7.33 36.35
C THR A 37 -2.28 -8.57 35.46
N LYS A 38 -2.56 -9.75 36.05
CA LYS A 38 -2.60 -11.01 35.28
C LYS A 38 -3.68 -11.01 34.20
N LEU A 39 -4.86 -10.44 34.50
CA LEU A 39 -5.95 -10.29 33.53
C LEU A 39 -5.55 -9.32 32.41
N SER A 40 -4.92 -8.19 32.74
CA SER A 40 -4.38 -7.24 31.74
C SER A 40 -3.38 -7.92 30.79
N TRP A 41 -2.43 -8.65 31.34
CA TRP A 41 -1.47 -9.39 30.50
C TRP A 41 -2.15 -10.47 29.65
N LYS A 42 -3.19 -11.13 30.17
CA LYS A 42 -3.99 -12.08 29.39
C LYS A 42 -4.75 -11.38 28.25
N GLN A 43 -5.26 -10.19 28.47
CA GLN A 43 -5.86 -9.38 27.40
C GLN A 43 -4.85 -9.05 26.30
N ASP A 44 -3.61 -8.69 26.69
CA ASP A 44 -2.56 -8.35 25.72
C ASP A 44 -2.10 -9.60 24.94
N SER A 45 -1.95 -10.75 25.59
CA SER A 45 -1.67 -12.02 24.91
C SER A 45 -2.77 -12.40 23.90
N TRP A 46 -4.03 -12.17 24.26
CA TRP A 46 -5.14 -12.38 23.34
C TRP A 46 -5.19 -11.36 22.20
N LYS A 47 -4.85 -10.09 22.43
CA LYS A 47 -4.75 -9.06 21.38
C LYS A 47 -3.69 -9.45 20.35
N GLU A 48 -2.54 -9.91 20.81
CA GLU A 48 -1.45 -10.38 19.94
C GLU A 48 -1.87 -11.62 19.13
N MET A 49 -2.41 -12.65 19.80
CA MET A 49 -2.88 -13.86 19.13
C MET A 49 -4.00 -13.54 18.12
N ASN A 50 -4.96 -12.69 18.49
CA ASN A 50 -6.03 -12.25 17.59
C ASN A 50 -5.48 -11.49 16.37
N SER A 51 -4.42 -10.71 16.54
CA SER A 51 -3.76 -10.03 15.42
C SER A 51 -3.17 -11.02 14.42
N LYS A 52 -2.53 -12.09 14.90
CA LYS A 52 -2.01 -13.18 14.05
C LYS A 52 -3.14 -13.90 13.31
N ILE A 53 -4.23 -14.24 14.01
CA ILE A 53 -5.41 -14.90 13.41
C ILE A 53 -6.06 -14.01 12.36
N TYR A 54 -6.29 -12.73 12.68
CA TYR A 54 -6.88 -11.78 11.75
C TYR A 54 -5.97 -11.47 10.56
N GLY A 55 -4.66 -11.41 10.77
CA GLY A 55 -3.68 -11.25 9.70
C GLY A 55 -3.74 -12.39 8.67
N PHE A 56 -3.82 -13.63 9.13
CA PHE A 56 -4.05 -14.79 8.25
C PHE A 56 -5.41 -14.72 7.55
N TYR A 57 -6.49 -14.43 8.30
CA TYR A 57 -7.86 -14.34 7.81
C TYR A 57 -8.01 -13.30 6.69
N SER A 58 -7.48 -12.08 6.89
CA SER A 58 -7.59 -10.97 5.94
C SER A 58 -6.51 -11.00 4.85
N GLY A 59 -5.42 -11.72 5.06
CA GLY A 59 -4.27 -11.83 4.16
C GLY A 59 -4.36 -13.04 3.23
N SER A 60 -3.44 -14.00 3.40
CA SER A 60 -3.26 -15.14 2.50
C SER A 60 -4.51 -16.00 2.34
N LEU A 61 -5.31 -16.19 3.41
CA LEU A 61 -6.57 -16.92 3.35
C LEU A 61 -7.62 -16.20 2.48
N SER A 62 -7.77 -14.89 2.65
CA SER A 62 -8.71 -14.09 1.85
C SER A 62 -8.30 -14.07 0.37
N ASN A 63 -7.00 -13.95 0.10
CA ASN A 63 -6.46 -13.98 -1.27
C ASN A 63 -6.69 -15.35 -1.93
N MET A 64 -6.44 -16.46 -1.23
CA MET A 64 -6.64 -17.81 -1.74
C MET A 64 -8.11 -18.11 -2.07
N ARG A 65 -9.05 -17.48 -1.39
CA ARG A 65 -10.49 -17.64 -1.62
C ARG A 65 -10.98 -17.00 -2.91
N LEU A 66 -10.27 -15.97 -3.42
CA LEU A 66 -10.66 -15.20 -4.61
C LEU A 66 -10.13 -15.87 -5.89
N THR A 67 -11.04 -16.26 -6.79
CA THR A 67 -10.71 -16.92 -8.06
C THR A 67 -9.76 -16.09 -8.92
N SER A 68 -9.92 -14.75 -8.94
CA SER A 68 -9.12 -13.84 -9.75
C SER A 68 -7.63 -13.82 -9.41
N ASN A 69 -7.29 -14.17 -8.18
CA ASN A 69 -5.91 -14.08 -7.69
C ASN A 69 -5.12 -15.39 -7.86
N PHE A 70 -5.77 -16.45 -8.30
CA PHE A 70 -5.19 -17.79 -8.25
C PHE A 70 -5.25 -18.56 -9.58
N SER A 71 -6.42 -18.64 -10.24
CA SER A 71 -6.60 -19.43 -11.47
C SER A 71 -6.08 -18.76 -12.74
N ASN A 72 -5.64 -17.51 -12.63
CA ASN A 72 -5.48 -16.59 -13.75
C ASN A 72 -4.03 -16.20 -14.01
N MET A 73 -3.09 -16.89 -13.36
CA MET A 73 -1.68 -16.56 -13.49
C MET A 73 -1.14 -17.08 -14.82
N LYS A 74 -0.99 -16.15 -15.76
CA LYS A 74 -0.35 -16.40 -17.06
C LYS A 74 1.02 -15.75 -17.08
N LYS A 75 1.97 -16.47 -17.62
CA LYS A 75 3.31 -15.97 -17.92
C LYS A 75 3.44 -15.76 -19.41
N THR A 76 3.93 -14.59 -19.77
CA THR A 76 4.25 -14.28 -21.16
C THR A 76 5.76 -14.16 -21.33
N THR A 77 6.28 -14.77 -22.37
CA THR A 77 7.69 -14.66 -22.74
C THR A 77 7.79 -14.14 -24.17
N LEU A 78 8.49 -13.03 -24.34
CA LEU A 78 8.77 -12.44 -25.64
C LEU A 78 10.22 -12.72 -26.04
N SER A 79 10.45 -13.09 -27.28
CA SER A 79 11.81 -13.40 -27.78
C SER A 79 12.76 -12.19 -27.71
N ASP A 80 12.24 -10.97 -27.71
CA ASP A 80 12.99 -9.73 -27.44
C ASP A 80 12.18 -8.80 -26.50
N SER A 81 12.44 -8.90 -25.21
CA SER A 81 11.79 -8.10 -24.18
C SER A 81 12.23 -6.61 -24.15
N THR A 82 13.26 -6.26 -24.92
CA THR A 82 13.70 -4.85 -25.05
C THR A 82 12.74 -4.04 -25.91
N LYS A 83 12.00 -4.70 -26.82
CA LYS A 83 11.09 -4.06 -27.77
C LYS A 83 9.67 -3.89 -27.24
N ALA A 84 9.21 -4.77 -26.35
CA ALA A 84 7.90 -4.67 -25.70
C ALA A 84 7.89 -5.40 -24.35
N THR A 85 6.90 -5.05 -23.52
CA THR A 85 6.43 -5.89 -22.41
C THR A 85 5.03 -6.36 -22.72
N VAL A 86 4.75 -7.61 -22.37
CA VAL A 86 3.42 -8.20 -22.57
C VAL A 86 3.00 -8.82 -21.24
N THR A 87 1.75 -8.60 -20.85
CA THR A 87 1.08 -9.34 -19.78
C THR A 87 -0.19 -9.96 -20.34
N ALA A 88 -0.61 -11.07 -19.77
CA ALA A 88 -1.81 -11.78 -20.18
C ALA A 88 -2.75 -11.93 -18.97
N ASP A 89 -4.03 -11.75 -19.21
CA ASP A 89 -5.05 -12.13 -18.23
C ASP A 89 -5.44 -13.62 -18.41
N SER A 90 -6.34 -14.09 -17.57
CA SER A 90 -6.79 -15.49 -17.54
C SER A 90 -7.48 -15.98 -18.80
N THR A 91 -8.00 -15.07 -19.61
CA THR A 91 -8.78 -15.43 -20.80
C THR A 91 -7.87 -15.80 -21.97
N VAL A 92 -6.58 -15.47 -21.88
CA VAL A 92 -5.61 -15.78 -22.95
C VAL A 92 -5.30 -17.26 -22.94
N LEU A 93 -5.47 -17.88 -24.10
CA LEU A 93 -5.11 -19.28 -24.28
C LEU A 93 -3.58 -19.46 -24.30
N ASN A 94 -3.12 -20.57 -23.73
CA ASN A 94 -1.72 -20.98 -23.85
C ASN A 94 -1.37 -21.22 -25.31
N GLY A 95 -0.22 -20.73 -25.73
CA GLY A 95 0.25 -20.91 -27.11
C GLY A 95 1.30 -19.90 -27.52
N THR A 96 1.75 -20.03 -28.76
CA THR A 96 2.73 -19.12 -29.36
C THR A 96 2.02 -18.23 -30.37
N GLN A 97 2.26 -16.92 -30.24
CA GLN A 97 1.76 -15.88 -31.12
C GLN A 97 2.95 -15.13 -31.73
N THR A 98 2.70 -14.32 -32.74
CA THR A 98 3.71 -13.48 -33.37
C THR A 98 3.39 -12.01 -33.14
N LEU A 99 4.40 -11.24 -32.75
CA LEU A 99 4.29 -9.80 -32.50
C LEU A 99 5.38 -9.04 -33.25
N LYS A 100 5.01 -7.94 -33.92
CA LYS A 100 5.92 -7.00 -34.54
C LYS A 100 5.52 -5.58 -34.17
N ILE A 101 6.47 -4.74 -33.82
CA ILE A 101 6.26 -3.34 -33.53
C ILE A 101 6.72 -2.54 -34.75
N ASN A 102 5.75 -2.03 -35.52
CA ASN A 102 6.05 -1.29 -36.76
C ASN A 102 6.38 0.18 -36.48
N ARG A 103 5.70 0.83 -35.52
CA ARG A 103 5.85 2.23 -35.19
C ARG A 103 5.40 2.49 -33.75
N LEU A 104 6.08 3.41 -33.07
CA LEU A 104 5.66 3.91 -31.76
C LEU A 104 4.75 5.13 -31.92
N ALA A 105 3.84 5.31 -30.98
CA ALA A 105 3.13 6.56 -30.81
C ALA A 105 4.09 7.61 -30.24
N THR A 106 4.05 8.79 -30.86
CA THR A 106 4.82 9.96 -30.42
C THR A 106 3.87 11.12 -30.14
N ALA A 107 4.28 12.01 -29.23
CA ALA A 107 3.64 13.30 -29.07
C ALA A 107 4.08 14.27 -30.19
N GLY A 108 3.30 15.26 -30.50
CA GLY A 108 3.70 16.38 -31.34
C GLY A 108 4.61 17.33 -30.55
N TYR A 109 5.70 17.78 -31.18
CA TYR A 109 6.64 18.73 -30.59
C TYR A 109 6.85 19.89 -31.54
N LEU A 110 6.87 21.12 -31.02
CA LEU A 110 7.32 22.30 -31.72
C LEU A 110 8.39 23.00 -30.89
N THR A 111 9.59 23.07 -31.45
CA THR A 111 10.70 23.82 -30.90
C THR A 111 10.80 25.15 -31.64
N GLY A 112 10.52 26.23 -30.93
CA GLY A 112 10.56 27.58 -31.49
C GLY A 112 11.96 28.04 -31.90
N THR A 113 12.05 29.03 -32.77
CA THR A 113 13.34 29.70 -33.06
C THR A 113 13.78 30.51 -31.84
N LYS A 114 15.07 30.80 -31.78
CA LYS A 114 15.64 31.66 -30.75
C LYS A 114 15.15 33.08 -30.97
N LEU A 115 14.52 33.67 -29.92
CA LEU A 115 14.15 35.09 -29.93
C LEU A 115 15.39 35.93 -29.65
N GLU A 116 15.59 36.93 -30.46
CA GLU A 116 16.70 37.88 -30.27
C GLU A 116 16.15 39.18 -29.67
N SER A 117 16.73 39.56 -28.53
CA SER A 117 16.44 40.82 -27.89
C SER A 117 17.51 41.84 -28.20
N SER A 118 17.15 43.08 -28.43
CA SER A 118 18.09 44.19 -28.55
C SER A 118 18.54 44.76 -27.18
N GLY A 119 18.03 44.22 -26.09
CA GLY A 119 18.31 44.62 -24.72
C GLY A 119 18.52 43.42 -23.80
N ASP A 120 17.86 43.41 -22.64
CA ASP A 120 17.90 42.29 -21.72
C ASP A 120 17.20 41.05 -22.31
N ALA A 121 17.62 39.86 -21.87
CA ALA A 121 17.00 38.61 -22.26
C ALA A 121 15.51 38.56 -21.82
N TYR A 122 14.65 38.06 -22.70
CA TYR A 122 13.25 37.90 -22.41
C TYR A 122 13.02 36.91 -21.26
N ASN A 123 12.02 37.18 -20.43
CA ASN A 123 11.65 36.34 -19.29
C ASN A 123 10.13 36.19 -19.19
N ALA A 124 9.64 35.46 -18.18
CA ALA A 124 8.24 35.15 -17.99
C ALA A 124 7.32 36.40 -17.86
N SER A 125 7.87 37.53 -17.36
CA SER A 125 7.12 38.78 -17.19
C SER A 125 7.28 39.76 -18.36
N THR A 126 8.09 39.44 -19.37
CA THR A 126 8.25 40.24 -20.60
C THR A 126 6.91 40.31 -21.32
N LYS A 127 6.50 41.51 -21.73
CA LYS A 127 5.28 41.72 -22.49
C LYS A 127 5.45 41.34 -23.97
N LEU A 128 4.40 40.83 -24.59
CA LEU A 128 4.44 40.45 -26.00
C LEU A 128 4.65 41.64 -26.95
N SER A 129 4.28 42.84 -26.52
CA SER A 129 4.61 44.08 -27.25
C SER A 129 6.11 44.34 -27.35
N GLU A 130 6.91 43.87 -26.40
CA GLU A 130 8.38 43.97 -26.43
C GLU A 130 9.00 43.03 -27.46
N LEU A 131 8.28 41.93 -27.81
CA LEU A 131 8.60 41.07 -28.94
C LEU A 131 8.13 41.64 -30.27
N GLY A 132 7.44 42.81 -30.26
CA GLY A 132 6.87 43.46 -31.40
C GLY A 132 5.51 42.90 -31.85
N LEU A 133 4.78 42.23 -30.93
CA LEU A 133 3.39 41.83 -31.20
C LEU A 133 2.43 42.98 -30.85
N SER A 134 1.42 43.13 -31.72
CA SER A 134 0.20 43.91 -31.48
C SER A 134 -0.93 42.95 -31.14
N ASP A 135 -2.08 43.52 -30.73
CA ASP A 135 -3.29 42.72 -30.50
C ASP A 135 -3.65 41.90 -31.76
N THR A 136 -3.78 40.61 -31.57
CA THR A 136 -4.07 39.66 -32.67
C THR A 136 -4.72 38.38 -32.12
N THR A 137 -5.20 37.51 -33.00
CA THR A 137 -5.71 36.19 -32.64
C THR A 137 -4.79 35.13 -33.24
N ILE A 138 -4.35 34.19 -32.41
CA ILE A 138 -3.61 33.02 -32.88
C ILE A 138 -4.55 31.83 -32.94
N ASN A 139 -4.70 31.30 -34.16
CA ASN A 139 -5.52 30.15 -34.44
C ASN A 139 -4.66 28.89 -34.54
N PHE A 140 -5.15 27.77 -34.02
CA PHE A 140 -4.50 26.47 -34.15
C PHE A 140 -5.52 25.33 -34.00
N LYS A 141 -5.13 24.14 -34.39
CA LYS A 141 -5.90 22.90 -34.19
C LYS A 141 -5.23 22.04 -33.16
N VAL A 142 -6.06 21.33 -32.36
CA VAL A 142 -5.60 20.21 -31.52
C VAL A 142 -6.45 18.99 -31.92
N GLY A 143 -5.84 18.03 -32.58
CA GLY A 143 -6.56 16.98 -33.29
C GLY A 143 -7.47 17.57 -34.36
N SER A 144 -8.76 17.29 -34.26
CA SER A 144 -9.79 17.86 -35.16
C SER A 144 -10.41 19.17 -34.65
N GLU A 145 -10.14 19.59 -33.41
CA GLU A 145 -10.76 20.77 -32.81
C GLU A 145 -10.02 22.06 -33.16
N GLN A 146 -10.75 23.07 -33.67
CA GLN A 146 -10.22 24.41 -33.87
C GLN A 146 -10.18 25.16 -32.53
N LYS A 147 -9.06 25.79 -32.25
CA LYS A 147 -8.81 26.60 -31.04
C LYS A 147 -8.32 27.98 -31.45
N SER A 148 -8.52 28.96 -30.56
CA SER A 148 -7.99 30.30 -30.76
C SER A 148 -7.59 30.94 -29.44
N ILE A 149 -6.61 31.84 -29.49
CA ILE A 149 -6.15 32.64 -28.38
C ILE A 149 -6.12 34.09 -28.78
N GLU A 150 -6.87 34.93 -28.09
CA GLU A 150 -6.75 36.39 -28.20
C GLU A 150 -5.44 36.83 -27.53
N VAL A 151 -4.51 37.31 -28.30
CA VAL A 151 -3.23 37.84 -27.84
C VAL A 151 -3.30 39.36 -27.77
N LYS A 152 -2.99 39.94 -26.63
CA LYS A 152 -2.88 41.37 -26.44
C LYS A 152 -1.42 41.76 -26.23
N GLY A 153 -1.02 42.92 -26.72
CA GLY A 153 0.35 43.39 -26.61
C GLY A 153 0.82 43.56 -25.17
N ASP A 154 -0.06 43.81 -24.20
CA ASP A 154 0.26 43.90 -22.78
C ASP A 154 0.31 42.55 -22.06
N MET A 155 -0.10 41.46 -22.69
CA MET A 155 0.01 40.11 -22.19
C MET A 155 1.50 39.72 -22.00
N THR A 156 1.80 39.06 -20.94
CA THR A 156 3.15 38.56 -20.66
C THR A 156 3.40 37.19 -21.33
N ILE A 157 4.67 36.82 -21.50
CA ILE A 157 5.06 35.48 -21.98
C ILE A 157 4.44 34.37 -21.11
N SER A 158 4.40 34.58 -19.79
CA SER A 158 3.78 33.64 -18.85
C SER A 158 2.28 33.48 -19.08
N GLU A 159 1.55 34.57 -19.31
CA GLU A 159 0.12 34.53 -19.59
C GLU A 159 -0.17 33.88 -20.93
N PHE A 160 0.64 34.14 -21.95
CA PHE A 160 0.53 33.47 -23.24
C PHE A 160 0.75 31.96 -23.16
N THR A 161 1.82 31.52 -22.47
CA THR A 161 2.06 30.07 -22.28
C THR A 161 0.92 29.43 -21.47
N LYS A 162 0.36 30.13 -20.48
CA LYS A 162 -0.81 29.65 -19.74
C LYS A 162 -2.03 29.53 -20.65
N ALA A 163 -2.30 30.52 -21.50
CA ALA A 163 -3.40 30.48 -22.44
C ALA A 163 -3.29 29.29 -23.42
N LEU A 164 -2.08 29.00 -23.93
CA LEU A 164 -1.80 27.80 -24.73
C LEU A 164 -2.10 26.51 -23.96
N ASN A 165 -1.64 26.41 -22.70
CA ASN A 165 -1.86 25.24 -21.85
C ASN A 165 -3.35 24.99 -21.57
N GLU A 166 -4.16 26.03 -21.42
CA GLU A 166 -5.61 25.95 -21.25
C GLU A 166 -6.33 25.41 -22.49
N GLN A 167 -5.75 25.64 -23.67
CA GLN A 167 -6.33 25.22 -24.95
C GLN A 167 -5.92 23.81 -25.41
N GLY A 168 -5.25 23.02 -24.57
CA GLY A 168 -5.06 21.61 -24.89
C GLY A 168 -3.65 21.19 -25.29
N VAL A 169 -2.70 22.12 -25.35
CA VAL A 169 -1.26 21.84 -25.54
C VAL A 169 -0.50 22.03 -24.23
N THR A 170 0.78 21.69 -24.22
CA THR A 170 1.71 22.02 -23.13
C THR A 170 2.76 22.97 -23.69
N ALA A 171 2.79 24.21 -23.22
CA ALA A 171 3.70 25.23 -23.67
C ALA A 171 4.53 25.79 -22.52
N ASN A 172 5.79 26.08 -22.78
CA ASN A 172 6.67 26.81 -21.88
C ASN A 172 7.64 27.68 -22.67
N PHE A 173 8.22 28.68 -22.01
CA PHE A 173 9.30 29.50 -22.54
C PHE A 173 10.58 29.23 -21.73
N ASP A 174 11.63 28.79 -22.42
CA ASP A 174 12.95 28.58 -21.81
C ASP A 174 13.73 29.90 -21.87
N VAL A 175 13.91 30.52 -20.71
CA VAL A 175 14.64 31.79 -20.55
C VAL A 175 16.11 31.66 -20.91
N ASN A 176 16.73 30.50 -20.70
CA ASN A 176 18.16 30.29 -21.02
C ASN A 176 18.37 30.11 -22.53
N GLN A 177 17.42 29.44 -23.21
CA GLN A 177 17.47 29.18 -24.64
C GLN A 177 16.74 30.25 -25.47
N GLN A 178 15.98 31.13 -24.80
CA GLN A 178 15.18 32.19 -25.41
C GLN A 178 14.23 31.63 -26.49
N ARG A 179 13.52 30.50 -26.17
CA ARG A 179 12.67 29.76 -27.10
C ARG A 179 11.37 29.33 -26.44
N PHE A 180 10.30 29.31 -27.21
CA PHE A 180 9.10 28.59 -26.85
C PHE A 180 9.23 27.11 -27.22
N PHE A 181 8.71 26.25 -26.36
CA PHE A 181 8.48 24.83 -26.59
C PHE A 181 6.99 24.55 -26.45
N VAL A 182 6.41 23.93 -27.46
CA VAL A 182 4.98 23.55 -27.43
C VAL A 182 4.86 22.08 -27.77
N ASN A 183 4.13 21.33 -26.95
CA ASN A 183 3.97 19.89 -27.08
C ASN A 183 2.48 19.52 -27.03
N SER A 184 2.09 18.46 -27.71
CA SER A 184 0.79 17.84 -27.45
C SER A 184 0.74 17.22 -26.06
N LYS A 185 -0.44 17.16 -25.41
CA LYS A 185 -0.62 16.61 -24.07
C LYS A 185 -0.46 15.09 -24.01
N SER A 186 -0.68 14.41 -25.13
CA SER A 186 -0.57 12.97 -25.25
C SER A 186 0.01 12.57 -26.60
N THR A 187 0.33 11.30 -26.76
CA THR A 187 0.78 10.72 -28.02
C THR A 187 -0.41 10.46 -28.95
N GLY A 188 -0.13 10.21 -30.21
CA GLY A 188 -1.12 9.86 -31.24
C GLY A 188 -1.60 11.04 -32.05
N SER A 189 -1.95 10.77 -33.31
CA SER A 189 -2.36 11.78 -34.30
C SER A 189 -3.55 12.64 -33.84
N ASP A 190 -4.47 12.07 -33.06
CA ASP A 190 -5.64 12.80 -32.55
C ASP A 190 -5.27 13.85 -31.49
N SER A 191 -4.08 13.80 -30.95
CA SER A 191 -3.54 14.78 -30.00
C SER A 191 -2.57 15.76 -30.64
N ASP A 192 -2.29 15.63 -31.94
CA ASP A 192 -1.40 16.55 -32.63
C ASP A 192 -1.96 17.97 -32.66
N PHE A 193 -1.08 18.94 -32.73
CA PHE A 193 -1.47 20.34 -32.82
C PHE A 193 -0.74 21.01 -33.99
N ASN A 194 -1.41 21.96 -34.64
CA ASN A 194 -0.83 22.76 -35.72
C ASN A 194 -1.39 24.17 -35.67
N PHE A 195 -0.52 25.17 -35.72
CA PHE A 195 -0.95 26.54 -35.88
C PHE A 195 -1.58 26.71 -37.27
N THR A 196 -2.68 27.45 -37.35
CA THR A 196 -3.38 27.74 -38.60
C THR A 196 -2.91 29.12 -39.07
N VAL A 197 -2.27 29.16 -40.23
CA VAL A 197 -1.70 30.39 -40.82
C VAL A 197 -2.18 30.49 -42.25
N ASN A 198 -3.02 31.48 -42.51
CA ASN A 198 -3.63 31.74 -43.83
C ASN A 198 -3.29 33.13 -44.37
N THR A 199 -2.82 34.02 -43.52
CA THR A 199 -2.50 35.41 -43.90
C THR A 199 -1.06 35.78 -43.52
N GLU A 200 -0.56 36.81 -44.17
CA GLU A 200 0.79 37.33 -43.87
C GLU A 200 0.90 37.88 -42.43
N ASP A 201 -0.19 38.48 -41.93
CA ASP A 201 -0.19 39.04 -40.57
C ASP A 201 -0.19 37.96 -39.49
N GLU A 202 -0.91 36.83 -39.70
CA GLU A 202 -0.81 35.65 -38.83
C GLU A 202 0.60 35.07 -38.86
N LEU A 203 1.22 34.96 -40.04
CA LEU A 203 2.61 34.51 -40.18
C LEU A 203 3.59 35.43 -39.44
N LYS A 204 3.42 36.77 -39.57
CA LYS A 204 4.26 37.74 -38.84
C LYS A 204 4.12 37.59 -37.33
N ALA A 205 2.89 37.39 -36.85
CA ALA A 205 2.65 37.19 -35.42
C ALA A 205 3.37 35.94 -34.90
N LEU A 206 3.25 34.78 -35.56
CA LEU A 206 3.95 33.58 -35.17
C LEU A 206 5.48 33.70 -35.32
N ASN A 207 5.98 34.44 -36.30
CA ASN A 207 7.42 34.71 -36.43
C ASN A 207 7.95 35.53 -35.26
N LYS A 208 7.21 36.54 -34.76
CA LYS A 208 7.60 37.33 -33.59
C LYS A 208 7.69 36.48 -32.30
N LEU A 209 6.87 35.44 -32.22
CA LEU A 209 6.93 34.44 -31.13
C LEU A 209 7.95 33.34 -31.40
N GLY A 210 8.58 33.33 -32.59
CA GLY A 210 9.47 32.25 -32.98
C GLY A 210 8.76 30.90 -33.18
N LEU A 211 7.45 30.87 -33.38
CA LEU A 211 6.62 29.68 -33.51
C LEU A 211 6.26 29.31 -34.96
N ALA A 212 6.49 30.22 -35.94
CA ALA A 212 6.24 29.93 -37.33
C ALA A 212 7.17 28.84 -37.86
N THR A 213 6.63 27.86 -38.56
CA THR A 213 7.37 26.79 -39.21
C THR A 213 7.63 27.11 -40.69
N ALA A 214 8.57 26.40 -41.31
CA ALA A 214 8.79 26.50 -42.75
C ALA A 214 7.52 26.15 -43.56
N LYS A 215 6.68 25.24 -43.05
CA LYS A 215 5.38 24.89 -43.64
C LYS A 215 4.39 26.06 -43.66
N ASP A 216 4.40 26.88 -42.59
CA ASP A 216 3.54 28.06 -42.51
C ASP A 216 3.94 29.13 -43.55
N VAL A 217 5.24 29.31 -43.73
CA VAL A 217 5.77 30.24 -44.75
C VAL A 217 5.35 29.83 -46.14
N ILE A 218 5.57 28.58 -46.55
CA ILE A 218 5.18 28.12 -47.90
C ILE A 218 3.66 28.09 -48.07
N ARG A 219 2.89 27.86 -46.97
CA ARG A 219 1.41 27.93 -47.00
C ARG A 219 0.92 29.33 -47.37
N VAL A 220 1.44 30.35 -46.68
CA VAL A 220 1.08 31.76 -46.97
C VAL A 220 1.52 32.16 -48.40
N THR A 221 2.74 31.75 -48.81
CA THR A 221 3.24 32.00 -50.17
C THR A 221 2.33 31.35 -51.21
N ALA A 222 1.89 30.12 -50.99
CA ALA A 222 0.97 29.43 -51.93
C ALA A 222 -0.41 30.11 -52.04
N LEU A 223 -0.94 30.57 -50.90
CA LEU A 223 -2.19 31.32 -50.85
C LEU A 223 -2.08 32.66 -51.59
N GLN A 224 -0.97 33.40 -51.41
CA GLN A 224 -0.72 34.65 -52.13
C GLN A 224 -0.56 34.44 -53.63
N GLN A 225 0.07 33.35 -54.07
CA GLN A 225 0.18 33.01 -55.49
C GLN A 225 -1.21 32.72 -56.09
N ALA A 226 -2.02 31.90 -55.40
CA ALA A 226 -3.38 31.60 -55.86
C ALA A 226 -4.30 32.85 -55.89
N GLU A 227 -4.12 33.75 -54.89
CA GLU A 227 -4.82 35.06 -54.90
C GLU A 227 -4.45 35.91 -56.10
N ALA A 228 -3.17 36.00 -56.43
CA ALA A 228 -2.69 36.74 -57.59
C ALA A 228 -3.23 36.14 -58.88
N ASP A 229 -3.37 34.83 -59.04
CA ASP A 229 -3.97 34.16 -60.18
C ASP A 229 -5.47 34.43 -60.29
N VAL A 230 -6.19 34.67 -59.22
CA VAL A 230 -7.60 35.15 -59.23
C VAL A 230 -7.68 36.60 -59.66
N GLU A 231 -6.81 37.47 -59.12
CA GLU A 231 -6.76 38.88 -59.40
C GLU A 231 -6.46 39.17 -60.91
N ASP A 232 -5.57 38.36 -61.48
CA ASP A 232 -5.25 38.50 -62.91
C ASP A 232 -6.17 37.72 -63.85
N GLY A 233 -7.15 36.98 -63.26
CA GLY A 233 -8.18 36.26 -64.03
C GLY A 233 -7.72 34.92 -64.62
N THR A 234 -6.58 34.38 -64.19
CA THR A 234 -6.05 33.09 -64.63
C THR A 234 -6.89 31.92 -64.09
N ILE A 235 -7.43 32.07 -62.86
CA ILE A 235 -8.36 31.12 -62.25
C ILE A 235 -9.58 31.86 -61.67
N SER A 236 -10.65 31.11 -61.42
CA SER A 236 -11.82 31.62 -60.68
C SER A 236 -11.63 31.58 -59.18
N GLU A 237 -12.43 32.37 -58.43
CA GLU A 237 -12.44 32.35 -56.96
C GLU A 237 -12.71 30.93 -56.40
N ASP A 238 -13.58 30.16 -57.04
CA ASP A 238 -13.93 28.79 -56.64
C ASP A 238 -12.76 27.80 -56.83
N GLU A 239 -11.75 28.12 -57.65
CA GLU A 239 -10.57 27.31 -57.91
C GLU A 239 -9.37 27.68 -57.01
N LYS A 240 -9.43 28.79 -56.30
CA LYS A 240 -8.36 29.37 -55.50
C LYS A 240 -7.80 28.37 -54.47
N ASP A 241 -8.65 27.74 -53.66
CA ASP A 241 -8.20 26.83 -52.61
C ASP A 241 -7.49 25.60 -53.20
N ALA A 242 -8.02 25.04 -54.29
CA ALA A 242 -7.39 23.91 -54.99
C ALA A 242 -6.04 24.30 -55.57
N LYS A 243 -5.93 25.51 -56.14
CA LYS A 243 -4.67 26.01 -56.68
C LYS A 243 -3.64 26.34 -55.61
N ALA A 244 -4.08 26.92 -54.51
CA ALA A 244 -3.21 27.14 -53.34
C ALA A 244 -2.64 25.82 -52.81
N GLU A 245 -3.41 24.74 -52.77
CA GLU A 245 -2.92 23.41 -52.35
C GLU A 245 -1.94 22.83 -53.37
N GLU A 246 -2.14 23.03 -54.68
CA GLU A 246 -1.19 22.66 -55.73
C GLU A 246 0.17 23.39 -55.53
N TYR A 247 0.15 24.70 -55.33
CA TYR A 247 1.32 25.52 -55.06
C TYR A 247 2.03 25.10 -53.75
N TYR A 248 1.28 24.86 -52.67
CA TYR A 248 1.82 24.38 -51.42
C TYR A 248 2.59 23.07 -51.58
N ASN A 249 1.99 22.10 -52.28
CA ASN A 249 2.61 20.81 -52.55
C ASN A 249 3.86 20.92 -53.43
N ALA A 250 3.85 21.83 -54.43
CA ALA A 250 5.00 22.11 -55.25
C ALA A 250 6.17 22.74 -54.41
N LEU A 251 5.83 23.74 -53.60
CA LEU A 251 6.78 24.40 -52.69
C LEU A 251 7.37 23.45 -51.65
N LEU A 252 6.54 22.55 -51.11
CA LEU A 252 6.98 21.56 -50.11
C LEU A 252 8.07 20.62 -50.63
N ASN A 253 8.09 20.37 -51.92
CA ASN A 253 9.08 19.52 -52.60
C ASN A 253 10.20 20.33 -53.29
N SER A 254 10.33 21.62 -53.03
CA SER A 254 11.34 22.51 -53.63
C SER A 254 12.54 22.77 -52.76
N ASP A 255 13.62 23.28 -53.35
CA ASP A 255 14.79 23.75 -52.62
C ASP A 255 14.44 24.89 -51.66
N THR A 256 13.43 25.69 -51.96
CA THR A 256 12.94 26.77 -51.10
C THR A 256 12.53 26.23 -49.72
N TYR A 257 11.80 25.13 -49.67
CA TYR A 257 11.43 24.52 -48.39
C TYR A 257 12.63 23.98 -47.62
N ALA A 258 13.60 23.38 -48.32
CA ALA A 258 14.85 22.89 -47.71
C ALA A 258 15.62 24.02 -47.03
N ASP A 259 15.73 25.19 -47.70
CA ASP A 259 16.41 26.38 -47.18
C ASP A 259 15.70 27.03 -46.00
N LEU A 260 14.36 26.91 -45.92
CA LEU A 260 13.54 27.47 -44.85
C LEU A 260 13.60 26.65 -43.53
N LYS A 261 13.82 25.34 -43.62
CA LYS A 261 13.76 24.45 -42.45
C LYS A 261 14.69 24.87 -41.30
N ASP A 262 15.91 25.34 -41.61
CA ASP A 262 16.90 25.72 -40.63
C ASP A 262 16.64 27.12 -40.02
N ARG A 263 15.75 27.89 -40.62
CA ARG A 263 15.48 29.30 -40.27
C ARG A 263 14.21 29.48 -39.44
N TYR A 264 13.31 28.48 -39.41
CA TYR A 264 12.02 28.53 -38.73
C TYR A 264 11.89 27.47 -37.64
N ALA A 265 10.79 27.53 -36.88
CA ALA A 265 10.50 26.57 -35.84
C ALA A 265 10.41 25.13 -36.40
N VAL A 266 10.92 24.18 -35.62
CA VAL A 266 10.90 22.77 -36.00
C VAL A 266 9.70 22.09 -35.35
N LYS A 267 8.77 21.61 -36.20
CA LYS A 267 7.62 20.82 -35.77
C LYS A 267 7.83 19.34 -36.09
N GLN A 268 7.62 18.51 -35.12
CA GLN A 268 7.49 17.05 -35.24
C GLN A 268 6.04 16.68 -34.98
N ASP A 269 5.37 16.09 -35.96
CA ASP A 269 3.98 15.72 -35.87
C ASP A 269 3.81 14.51 -34.93
N ALA A 270 2.68 14.45 -34.21
CA ALA A 270 2.32 13.29 -33.43
C ALA A 270 1.95 12.10 -34.33
N THR A 271 2.29 10.91 -33.88
CA THR A 271 2.03 9.67 -34.63
C THR A 271 1.36 8.62 -33.78
N ASN A 272 0.52 7.80 -34.39
CA ASN A 272 -0.04 6.61 -33.77
C ASN A 272 0.99 5.48 -33.71
N ALA A 273 0.91 4.67 -32.66
CA ALA A 273 1.60 3.39 -32.65
C ALA A 273 0.93 2.41 -33.60
N GLN A 274 1.73 1.51 -34.16
CA GLN A 274 1.24 0.42 -35.00
C GLN A 274 1.98 -0.86 -34.63
N ILE A 275 1.22 -1.89 -34.31
CA ILE A 275 1.73 -3.25 -34.06
C ILE A 275 1.06 -4.25 -34.99
N GLU A 276 1.71 -5.37 -35.23
CA GLU A 276 1.15 -6.51 -35.94
C GLU A 276 1.14 -7.70 -34.98
N LEU A 277 -0.03 -8.25 -34.69
CA LEU A 277 -0.23 -9.42 -33.85
C LEU A 277 -0.85 -10.53 -34.71
N ASN A 278 -0.16 -11.66 -34.84
CA ASN A 278 -0.58 -12.81 -35.69
C ASN A 278 -0.90 -12.41 -37.14
N GLY A 279 -0.18 -11.45 -37.72
CA GLY A 279 -0.41 -10.94 -39.07
C GLY A 279 -1.51 -9.87 -39.19
N ALA A 280 -2.24 -9.57 -38.13
CA ALA A 280 -3.23 -8.49 -38.09
C ALA A 280 -2.61 -7.19 -37.57
N ILE A 281 -2.90 -6.08 -38.24
CA ILE A 281 -2.40 -4.76 -37.88
C ILE A 281 -3.37 -4.08 -36.90
N PHE A 282 -2.83 -3.52 -35.84
CA PHE A 282 -3.53 -2.72 -34.85
C PHE A 282 -2.86 -1.36 -34.72
N GLU A 283 -3.66 -0.32 -34.68
CA GLU A 283 -3.21 1.06 -34.45
C GLU A 283 -3.80 1.61 -33.15
N GLY A 284 -3.05 2.49 -32.50
CA GLY A 284 -3.49 3.14 -31.27
C GLY A 284 -2.77 4.46 -31.03
N SER A 285 -3.43 5.38 -30.37
CA SER A 285 -2.87 6.69 -30.00
C SER A 285 -1.84 6.60 -28.88
N SER A 286 -1.69 5.44 -28.22
CA SER A 286 -0.69 5.17 -27.19
C SER A 286 0.16 3.95 -27.55
N ASN A 287 1.28 3.77 -26.84
CA ASN A 287 2.16 2.61 -27.00
C ASN A 287 1.65 1.36 -26.26
N THR A 288 0.46 1.42 -25.64
CA THR A 288 -0.15 0.30 -24.93
C THR A 288 -1.41 -0.17 -25.64
N PHE A 289 -1.45 -1.45 -25.95
CA PHE A 289 -2.56 -2.13 -26.64
C PHE A 289 -3.18 -3.18 -25.72
N ASN A 290 -4.51 -3.17 -25.61
CA ASN A 290 -5.27 -4.21 -24.93
C ASN A 290 -6.02 -5.02 -26.00
N ILE A 291 -5.55 -6.24 -26.28
CA ILE A 291 -6.06 -7.08 -27.36
C ILE A 291 -6.29 -8.49 -26.82
N ASN A 292 -7.54 -8.92 -26.80
CA ASN A 292 -7.94 -10.29 -26.43
C ASN A 292 -7.26 -10.80 -25.15
N GLY A 293 -7.29 -9.96 -24.09
CA GLY A 293 -6.70 -10.31 -22.80
C GLY A 293 -5.18 -10.05 -22.67
N LEU A 294 -4.49 -9.75 -23.77
CA LEU A 294 -3.10 -9.30 -23.76
C LEU A 294 -3.03 -7.79 -23.56
N THR A 295 -2.18 -7.36 -22.64
CA THR A 295 -1.73 -5.96 -22.54
C THR A 295 -0.30 -5.88 -23.07
N ILE A 296 -0.13 -5.27 -24.23
CA ILE A 296 1.14 -5.13 -24.94
C ILE A 296 1.59 -3.67 -24.84
N THR A 297 2.73 -3.41 -24.22
CA THR A 297 3.34 -2.08 -24.16
C THR A 297 4.59 -2.07 -25.03
N ALA A 298 4.53 -1.39 -26.18
CA ALA A 298 5.64 -1.21 -27.10
C ALA A 298 6.66 -0.22 -26.53
N LYS A 299 7.94 -0.57 -26.61
CA LYS A 299 9.08 0.22 -26.12
C LYS A 299 10.03 0.65 -27.25
N GLY A 300 10.03 -0.10 -28.33
CA GLY A 300 10.89 0.15 -29.48
C GLY A 300 10.41 -0.57 -30.73
N VAL A 301 10.71 -0.04 -31.89
CA VAL A 301 10.40 -0.67 -33.18
C VAL A 301 11.21 -1.96 -33.31
N SER A 302 10.57 -3.04 -33.78
CA SER A 302 11.22 -4.31 -34.06
C SER A 302 11.52 -4.48 -35.55
N GLU A 303 12.75 -4.89 -35.85
CA GLU A 303 13.17 -5.13 -37.24
C GLU A 303 12.50 -6.39 -37.82
N SER A 304 12.29 -7.39 -36.97
CA SER A 304 11.68 -8.66 -37.33
C SER A 304 10.52 -9.01 -36.40
N THR A 305 9.74 -9.99 -36.81
CA THR A 305 8.66 -10.57 -36.01
C THR A 305 9.24 -11.31 -34.80
N MET A 306 8.68 -11.03 -33.60
CA MET A 306 9.03 -11.66 -32.33
C MET A 306 8.05 -12.78 -32.02
N SER A 307 8.54 -13.82 -31.35
CA SER A 307 7.69 -14.88 -30.78
C SER A 307 7.19 -14.45 -29.40
N LEU A 308 5.90 -14.50 -29.18
CA LEU A 308 5.22 -14.29 -27.91
C LEU A 308 4.62 -15.61 -27.45
N VAL A 309 5.17 -16.18 -26.38
CA VAL A 309 4.67 -17.40 -25.75
C VAL A 309 3.85 -17.04 -24.53
N THR A 310 2.63 -17.55 -24.46
CA THR A 310 1.77 -17.47 -23.27
C THR A 310 1.59 -18.86 -22.70
N GLU A 311 1.86 -19.02 -21.43
CA GLU A 311 1.73 -20.28 -20.69
C GLU A 311 1.15 -20.05 -19.29
N THR A 312 0.69 -21.12 -18.65
CA THR A 312 0.29 -21.06 -17.24
C THR A 312 1.52 -20.80 -16.37
N ASP A 313 1.46 -19.82 -15.48
CA ASP A 313 2.54 -19.52 -14.55
C ASP A 313 2.51 -20.49 -13.37
N VAL A 314 3.12 -21.66 -13.58
CA VAL A 314 3.19 -22.74 -12.58
C VAL A 314 3.89 -22.26 -11.31
N ASP A 315 4.94 -21.46 -11.43
CA ASP A 315 5.72 -20.99 -10.29
C ASP A 315 4.91 -19.97 -9.47
N ALA A 316 4.22 -19.02 -10.10
CA ALA A 316 3.39 -18.06 -9.39
C ALA A 316 2.20 -18.71 -8.67
N ILE A 317 1.58 -19.73 -9.29
CA ILE A 317 0.51 -20.51 -8.64
C ILE A 317 1.09 -21.31 -7.46
N TYR A 318 2.25 -21.93 -7.62
CA TYR A 318 2.95 -22.68 -6.56
C TYR A 318 3.27 -21.76 -5.39
N ASP A 319 3.87 -20.60 -5.64
CA ASP A 319 4.25 -19.62 -4.61
C ASP A 319 3.02 -19.11 -3.83
N THR A 320 1.92 -18.86 -4.52
CA THR A 320 0.65 -18.47 -3.88
C THR A 320 0.13 -19.55 -2.92
N ILE A 321 0.20 -20.83 -3.33
CA ILE A 321 -0.17 -21.96 -2.46
C ILE A 321 0.80 -22.08 -1.29
N LYS A 322 2.10 -21.97 -1.55
CA LYS A 322 3.15 -22.02 -0.53
C LYS A 322 2.96 -20.95 0.52
N ASP A 323 2.67 -19.71 0.12
CA ASP A 323 2.39 -18.58 1.03
C ASP A 323 1.14 -18.83 1.89
N PHE A 324 0.09 -19.43 1.32
CA PHE A 324 -1.09 -19.82 2.08
C PHE A 324 -0.77 -20.90 3.11
N ILE A 325 -0.07 -21.97 2.73
CA ILE A 325 0.36 -23.05 3.63
C ILE A 325 1.29 -22.50 4.72
N LYS A 326 2.23 -21.65 4.35
CA LYS A 326 3.12 -21.00 5.31
C LYS A 326 2.35 -20.15 6.32
N GLY A 327 1.43 -19.30 5.87
CA GLY A 327 0.60 -18.48 6.76
C GLY A 327 -0.24 -19.33 7.73
N TYR A 328 -0.80 -20.44 7.26
CA TYR A 328 -1.47 -21.41 8.12
C TYR A 328 -0.50 -22.03 9.13
N ASN A 329 0.66 -22.50 8.70
CA ASN A 329 1.66 -23.15 9.54
C ASN A 329 2.16 -22.21 10.65
N ASP A 330 2.52 -20.98 10.30
CA ASP A 330 3.00 -19.97 11.25
C ASP A 330 1.94 -19.70 12.34
N LEU A 331 0.67 -19.63 11.93
CA LEU A 331 -0.44 -19.41 12.86
C LEU A 331 -0.68 -20.64 13.75
N ILE A 332 -0.70 -21.85 13.20
CA ILE A 332 -0.91 -23.07 13.97
C ILE A 332 0.23 -23.30 14.96
N LYS A 333 1.49 -23.08 14.56
CA LYS A 333 2.64 -23.14 15.47
C LYS A 333 2.47 -22.17 16.64
N ALA A 334 2.15 -20.91 16.37
CA ALA A 334 1.95 -19.90 17.41
C ALA A 334 0.80 -20.27 18.38
N MET A 335 -0.30 -20.84 17.87
CA MET A 335 -1.40 -21.31 18.71
C MET A 335 -1.02 -22.53 19.54
N ASP A 336 -0.32 -23.51 18.95
CA ASP A 336 0.10 -24.73 19.65
C ASP A 336 1.18 -24.41 20.69
N GLU A 337 2.11 -23.50 20.42
CA GLU A 337 3.09 -23.01 21.38
C GLU A 337 2.43 -22.33 22.58
N ALA A 338 1.48 -21.42 22.34
CA ALA A 338 0.76 -20.75 23.41
C ALA A 338 -0.11 -21.72 24.23
N TYR A 339 -0.79 -22.67 23.55
CA TYR A 339 -1.61 -23.68 24.21
C TYR A 339 -0.80 -24.70 25.04
N ASN A 340 0.36 -25.12 24.54
CA ASN A 340 1.24 -26.11 25.18
C ASN A 340 2.31 -25.46 26.08
N ALA A 341 2.29 -24.15 26.26
CA ALA A 341 3.27 -23.43 27.08
C ALA A 341 3.45 -24.07 28.46
N GLU A 342 4.63 -23.93 29.03
CA GLU A 342 4.93 -24.42 30.37
C GLU A 342 4.09 -23.69 31.42
N GLN A 343 3.76 -24.40 32.51
CA GLN A 343 3.02 -23.77 33.61
C GLN A 343 3.95 -22.87 34.44
N ALA A 344 3.58 -21.63 34.66
CA ALA A 344 4.26 -20.71 35.56
C ALA A 344 3.95 -21.03 37.02
N LYS A 345 4.32 -22.24 37.48
CA LYS A 345 4.06 -22.68 38.86
C LYS A 345 4.92 -21.90 39.86
N GLY A 346 4.26 -21.20 40.80
CA GLY A 346 4.94 -20.40 41.84
C GLY A 346 5.33 -18.99 41.36
N TYR A 347 4.94 -18.59 40.14
CA TYR A 347 5.15 -17.24 39.65
C TYR A 347 3.81 -16.49 39.63
N GLU A 348 3.78 -15.32 40.27
CA GLU A 348 2.66 -14.40 40.30
C GLU A 348 3.15 -12.99 39.96
N PRO A 349 2.28 -12.08 39.44
CA PRO A 349 2.66 -10.69 39.26
C PRO A 349 3.25 -10.12 40.55
N LEU A 350 4.32 -9.36 40.42
CA LEU A 350 5.03 -8.75 41.55
C LEU A 350 4.32 -7.47 41.97
N THR A 351 4.28 -7.21 43.29
CA THR A 351 3.95 -5.87 43.83
C THR A 351 5.12 -4.93 43.62
N ASP A 352 4.88 -3.62 43.79
CA ASP A 352 5.96 -2.62 43.65
C ASP A 352 7.05 -2.87 44.70
N GLU A 353 6.68 -3.26 45.93
CA GLU A 353 7.62 -3.61 47.01
C GLU A 353 8.46 -4.88 46.68
N GLU A 354 7.82 -5.89 46.06
CA GLU A 354 8.54 -7.10 45.63
C GLU A 354 9.55 -6.77 44.52
N LYS A 355 9.21 -5.80 43.61
CA LYS A 355 10.11 -5.35 42.54
C LYS A 355 11.30 -4.57 43.06
N GLU A 356 11.17 -3.77 44.13
CA GLU A 356 12.27 -3.01 44.71
C GLU A 356 13.45 -3.88 45.15
N SER A 357 13.19 -5.15 45.44
CA SER A 357 14.22 -6.12 45.87
C SER A 357 14.88 -6.89 44.71
N MET A 358 14.49 -6.64 43.47
CA MET A 358 14.91 -7.36 42.27
C MET A 358 15.53 -6.41 41.23
N SER A 359 16.40 -6.93 40.38
CA SER A 359 16.89 -6.20 39.22
C SER A 359 15.86 -6.21 38.07
N ASP A 360 15.95 -5.25 37.17
CA ASP A 360 15.07 -5.17 36.00
C ASP A 360 15.09 -6.45 35.15
N ASP A 361 16.26 -7.07 34.97
CA ASP A 361 16.44 -8.34 34.26
C ASP A 361 15.73 -9.52 34.96
N GLU A 362 15.71 -9.53 36.28
CA GLU A 362 15.02 -10.57 37.07
C GLU A 362 13.52 -10.38 37.00
N ILE A 363 13.04 -9.14 37.09
CA ILE A 363 11.62 -8.78 36.93
C ILE A 363 11.13 -9.20 35.53
N GLU A 364 11.86 -8.84 34.47
CA GLU A 364 11.49 -9.20 33.12
C GLU A 364 11.39 -10.72 32.94
N LYS A 365 12.37 -11.47 33.38
CA LYS A 365 12.36 -12.95 33.31
C LYS A 365 11.25 -13.57 34.15
N TRP A 366 10.95 -13.00 35.32
CA TRP A 366 9.86 -13.44 36.18
C TRP A 366 8.50 -13.22 35.50
N GLU A 367 8.25 -12.00 35.07
CA GLU A 367 7.00 -11.63 34.40
C GLU A 367 6.81 -12.37 33.06
N LYS A 368 7.90 -12.58 32.31
CA LYS A 368 7.86 -13.35 31.06
C LYS A 368 7.34 -14.76 31.25
N LYS A 369 7.77 -15.47 32.30
CA LYS A 369 7.26 -16.81 32.61
C LYS A 369 5.75 -16.83 32.83
N ILE A 370 5.22 -15.79 33.47
CA ILE A 370 3.78 -15.67 33.68
C ILE A 370 3.08 -15.39 32.35
N LYS A 371 3.57 -14.40 31.61
CA LYS A 371 2.99 -13.96 30.31
C LYS A 371 2.95 -15.09 29.30
N ASP A 372 4.03 -15.85 29.16
CA ASP A 372 4.13 -17.00 28.25
C ASP A 372 3.08 -18.09 28.56
N SER A 373 2.64 -18.21 29.82
CA SER A 373 1.68 -19.24 30.26
C SER A 373 0.21 -18.85 30.19
N LEU A 374 -0.13 -17.60 29.85
CA LEU A 374 -1.48 -17.04 30.00
C LEU A 374 -2.55 -17.67 29.10
N LEU A 375 -2.14 -18.15 27.92
CA LEU A 375 -3.01 -18.88 26.99
C LEU A 375 -2.85 -20.41 27.07
N ARG A 376 -2.10 -20.89 28.06
CA ARG A 376 -1.92 -22.32 28.28
C ARG A 376 -3.28 -22.99 28.58
N ARG A 377 -3.60 -24.04 27.79
CA ARG A 377 -4.85 -24.80 27.90
C ARG A 377 -6.11 -23.92 27.79
N ASP A 378 -6.03 -22.79 27.07
CA ASP A 378 -7.18 -21.95 26.84
C ASP A 378 -8.15 -22.62 25.86
N SER A 379 -9.40 -22.80 26.27
CA SER A 379 -10.40 -23.53 25.51
C SER A 379 -10.85 -22.83 24.23
N THR A 380 -10.77 -21.49 24.20
CA THR A 380 -11.08 -20.72 22.99
C THR A 380 -9.98 -20.93 21.94
N LEU A 381 -8.72 -20.87 22.35
CA LEU A 381 -7.57 -21.13 21.50
C LEU A 381 -7.59 -22.55 20.93
N GLU A 382 -7.88 -23.55 21.77
CA GLU A 382 -8.06 -24.94 21.36
C GLU A 382 -9.13 -25.11 20.30
N SER A 383 -10.31 -24.49 20.54
CA SER A 383 -11.45 -24.57 19.63
C SER A 383 -11.15 -23.97 18.25
N ILE A 384 -10.33 -22.91 18.18
CA ILE A 384 -9.93 -22.29 16.91
C ILE A 384 -8.91 -23.17 16.19
N SER A 385 -7.83 -23.60 16.87
CA SER A 385 -6.81 -24.48 16.32
C SER A 385 -7.42 -25.78 15.81
N PHE A 386 -8.32 -26.41 16.58
CA PHE A 386 -9.02 -27.62 16.16
C PHE A 386 -9.89 -27.42 14.92
N ALA A 387 -10.68 -26.34 14.86
CA ALA A 387 -11.51 -26.02 13.72
C ALA A 387 -10.68 -25.81 12.44
N MET A 388 -9.57 -25.10 12.53
CA MET A 388 -8.65 -24.90 11.40
C MET A 388 -8.01 -26.21 10.95
N LYS A 389 -7.45 -27.00 11.86
CA LYS A 389 -6.87 -28.33 11.54
C LYS A 389 -7.89 -29.27 10.90
N THR A 390 -9.13 -29.26 11.39
CA THR A 390 -10.21 -30.05 10.83
C THR A 390 -10.55 -29.65 9.40
N GLN A 391 -10.63 -28.34 9.11
CA GLN A 391 -10.91 -27.86 7.76
C GLN A 391 -9.76 -28.16 6.78
N MET A 392 -8.52 -28.03 7.21
CA MET A 392 -7.36 -28.34 6.37
C MET A 392 -7.26 -29.84 6.03
N SER A 393 -7.84 -30.72 6.83
CA SER A 393 -7.88 -32.17 6.55
C SER A 393 -9.04 -32.60 5.65
N GLN A 394 -9.93 -31.68 5.22
CA GLN A 394 -11.08 -32.01 4.39
C GLN A 394 -10.68 -32.34 2.94
N SER A 395 -11.53 -33.14 2.31
CA SER A 395 -11.47 -33.41 0.89
C SER A 395 -12.61 -32.69 0.17
N TYR A 396 -12.35 -32.23 -1.04
CA TYR A 396 -13.33 -31.49 -1.85
C TYR A 396 -13.41 -32.11 -3.25
N GLU A 397 -14.62 -32.07 -3.81
CA GLU A 397 -14.86 -32.52 -5.18
C GLU A 397 -14.68 -31.37 -6.16
N VAL A 398 -13.85 -31.56 -7.18
CA VAL A 398 -13.63 -30.62 -8.28
C VAL A 398 -13.70 -31.38 -9.59
N ASN A 399 -14.55 -30.96 -10.51
CA ASN A 399 -14.73 -31.61 -11.83
C ASN A 399 -14.98 -33.12 -11.75
N GLY A 400 -15.77 -33.57 -10.74
CA GLY A 400 -16.11 -34.99 -10.56
C GLY A 400 -15.00 -35.87 -9.97
N LYS A 401 -13.90 -35.27 -9.47
CA LYS A 401 -12.81 -35.93 -8.76
C LYS A 401 -12.65 -35.39 -7.37
N THR A 402 -12.37 -36.23 -6.39
CA THR A 402 -12.13 -35.87 -5.00
C THR A 402 -10.64 -35.63 -4.77
N TYR A 403 -10.28 -34.49 -4.22
CA TYR A 403 -8.92 -34.08 -3.87
C TYR A 403 -8.80 -33.75 -2.38
N SER A 404 -7.62 -33.96 -1.84
CA SER A 404 -7.17 -33.52 -0.54
C SER A 404 -5.79 -32.86 -0.67
N LEU A 405 -5.27 -32.25 0.37
CA LEU A 405 -3.89 -31.72 0.38
C LEU A 405 -2.88 -32.80 0.00
N ALA A 406 -3.07 -34.04 0.50
CA ALA A 406 -2.22 -35.19 0.18
C ALA A 406 -2.20 -35.53 -1.32
N SER A 407 -3.28 -35.24 -2.05
CA SER A 407 -3.34 -35.46 -3.52
C SER A 407 -2.31 -34.59 -4.26
N PHE A 408 -1.90 -33.48 -3.66
CA PHE A 408 -0.92 -32.53 -4.20
C PHE A 408 0.46 -32.64 -3.51
N GLY A 409 0.69 -33.70 -2.71
CA GLY A 409 1.95 -33.87 -1.98
C GLY A 409 2.12 -32.90 -0.81
N ILE A 410 1.02 -32.41 -0.23
CA ILE A 410 1.04 -31.53 0.93
C ILE A 410 0.55 -32.35 2.12
N ASN A 411 1.46 -32.67 3.05
CA ASN A 411 1.22 -33.59 4.15
C ASN A 411 1.76 -33.06 5.46
N THR A 412 1.18 -33.51 6.57
CA THR A 412 1.81 -33.34 7.88
C THR A 412 2.88 -34.42 8.07
N LEU A 413 3.91 -34.12 8.87
CA LEU A 413 4.87 -35.14 9.29
C LEU A 413 4.18 -36.20 10.16
N GLY A 414 4.69 -37.44 10.12
CA GLY A 414 4.19 -38.51 10.99
C GLY A 414 4.28 -38.11 12.48
N TYR A 415 3.29 -38.53 13.27
CA TYR A 415 3.15 -38.17 14.69
C TYR A 415 4.41 -38.34 15.54
N PHE A 416 5.24 -39.33 15.22
CA PHE A 416 6.50 -39.62 15.92
C PHE A 416 7.72 -38.89 15.36
N VAL A 417 7.57 -38.20 14.22
CA VAL A 417 8.63 -37.46 13.53
C VAL A 417 8.47 -35.95 13.76
N ALA A 418 7.21 -35.50 13.85
CA ALA A 418 6.89 -34.10 14.09
C ALA A 418 7.34 -33.64 15.48
N GLY A 419 7.91 -32.46 15.58
CA GLY A 419 8.19 -31.78 16.85
C GLY A 419 6.90 -31.51 17.65
N ASP A 420 7.05 -31.14 18.93
CA ASP A 420 5.91 -30.99 19.84
C ASP A 420 4.83 -30.02 19.35
N ASN A 421 5.20 -28.91 18.70
CA ASN A 421 4.27 -27.91 18.16
C ASN A 421 4.17 -27.97 16.62
N GLU A 422 4.55 -29.08 15.99
CA GLU A 422 4.56 -29.27 14.55
C GLU A 422 3.56 -30.33 14.04
N LYS A 423 2.79 -30.95 14.93
CA LYS A 423 1.88 -32.05 14.58
C LYS A 423 0.74 -31.64 13.63
N GLY A 424 0.42 -30.34 13.53
CA GLY A 424 -0.58 -29.80 12.63
C GLY A 424 -0.01 -29.00 11.47
N VAL A 425 1.30 -29.00 11.28
CA VAL A 425 2.03 -28.24 10.25
C VAL A 425 2.09 -29.05 8.95
N TYR A 426 1.81 -28.40 7.83
CA TYR A 426 1.87 -29.02 6.51
C TYR A 426 3.20 -28.72 5.82
N HIS A 427 3.73 -29.73 5.14
CA HIS A 427 4.97 -29.73 4.38
C HIS A 427 4.66 -30.03 2.91
N ILE A 428 5.30 -29.32 1.99
CA ILE A 428 5.13 -29.52 0.54
C ILE A 428 6.26 -30.42 0.05
N ASP A 429 5.89 -31.56 -0.59
CA ASP A 429 6.85 -32.46 -1.21
C ASP A 429 7.66 -31.73 -2.29
N GLY A 430 9.00 -31.81 -2.22
CA GLY A 430 9.91 -31.19 -3.19
C GLY A 430 10.21 -29.70 -2.93
N ASP A 431 9.69 -29.11 -1.86
CA ASP A 431 10.06 -27.74 -1.49
C ASP A 431 11.54 -27.66 -1.08
N SER A 432 12.34 -26.93 -1.84
CA SER A 432 13.78 -26.78 -1.60
C SER A 432 14.14 -26.12 -0.26
N GLU A 433 13.22 -25.35 0.32
CA GLU A 433 13.39 -24.67 1.59
C GLU A 433 13.02 -25.56 2.80
N ASP A 434 12.29 -26.65 2.57
CA ASP A 434 11.89 -27.58 3.61
C ASP A 434 12.84 -28.79 3.68
N SER A 435 13.68 -28.82 4.71
CA SER A 435 14.67 -29.89 4.91
C SER A 435 14.03 -31.29 5.03
N SER A 436 12.76 -31.36 5.46
CA SER A 436 12.05 -32.63 5.71
C SER A 436 11.52 -33.27 4.43
N THR A 437 11.19 -32.46 3.41
CA THR A 437 10.48 -32.93 2.19
C THR A 437 11.18 -32.58 0.88
N LYS A 438 12.28 -31.80 0.91
CA LYS A 438 13.02 -31.37 -0.30
C LYS A 438 13.49 -32.49 -1.23
N ALA A 439 13.68 -33.70 -0.70
CA ALA A 439 14.11 -34.87 -1.50
C ALA A 439 12.95 -35.59 -2.17
N ASN A 440 11.71 -35.25 -1.86
CA ASN A 440 10.52 -35.85 -2.43
C ASN A 440 10.25 -35.29 -3.84
N ALA A 441 9.48 -36.01 -4.64
CA ALA A 441 9.02 -35.52 -5.93
C ALA A 441 7.99 -34.40 -5.74
N ASP A 442 8.17 -33.26 -6.44
CA ASP A 442 7.25 -32.14 -6.41
C ASP A 442 5.94 -32.47 -7.13
N LYS A 443 4.99 -33.00 -6.37
CA LYS A 443 3.65 -33.34 -6.87
C LYS A 443 2.80 -32.11 -7.12
N LEU A 444 3.01 -31.03 -6.35
CA LEU A 444 2.22 -29.81 -6.49
C LEU A 444 2.51 -29.13 -7.82
N LYS A 445 3.77 -28.87 -8.17
CA LYS A 445 4.14 -28.32 -9.48
C LYS A 445 3.66 -29.21 -10.63
N THR A 446 3.79 -30.53 -10.48
CA THR A 446 3.28 -31.46 -11.47
C THR A 446 1.76 -31.37 -11.65
N ALA A 447 1.01 -31.25 -10.56
CA ALA A 447 -0.44 -31.09 -10.61
C ALA A 447 -0.86 -29.76 -11.25
N ILE A 448 -0.20 -28.67 -10.91
CA ILE A 448 -0.46 -27.34 -11.49
C ILE A 448 -0.18 -27.33 -12.99
N ALA A 449 0.92 -27.96 -13.44
CA ALA A 449 1.26 -28.03 -14.86
C ALA A 449 0.24 -28.86 -15.66
N ASN A 450 -0.33 -29.92 -15.08
CA ASN A 450 -1.26 -30.82 -15.76
C ASN A 450 -2.73 -30.32 -15.73
N ASP A 451 -3.21 -29.82 -14.60
CA ASP A 451 -4.59 -29.37 -14.40
C ASP A 451 -4.64 -28.22 -13.37
N PRO A 452 -4.26 -26.99 -13.79
CA PRO A 452 -4.25 -25.82 -12.91
C PRO A 452 -5.64 -25.48 -12.37
N ASP A 453 -6.70 -25.76 -13.14
CA ASP A 453 -8.08 -25.44 -12.76
C ASP A 453 -8.55 -26.36 -11.63
N ALA A 454 -8.20 -27.66 -11.66
CA ALA A 454 -8.52 -28.57 -10.56
C ALA A 454 -7.77 -28.20 -9.28
N VAL A 455 -6.49 -27.82 -9.39
CA VAL A 455 -5.70 -27.33 -8.23
C VAL A 455 -6.34 -26.07 -7.66
N ALA A 456 -6.62 -25.07 -8.51
CA ALA A 456 -7.26 -23.81 -8.10
C ALA A 456 -8.63 -24.05 -7.45
N GLY A 457 -9.47 -24.89 -8.05
CA GLY A 457 -10.80 -25.23 -7.53
C GLY A 457 -10.75 -25.87 -6.15
N PHE A 458 -9.78 -26.77 -5.91
CA PHE A 458 -9.57 -27.38 -4.60
C PHE A 458 -9.15 -26.35 -3.54
N PHE A 459 -8.10 -25.58 -3.81
CA PHE A 459 -7.59 -24.62 -2.82
C PHE A 459 -8.59 -23.52 -2.51
N GLN A 460 -9.42 -23.11 -3.48
CA GLN A 460 -10.51 -22.17 -3.22
C GLN A 460 -11.58 -22.74 -2.28
N GLN A 461 -11.98 -23.99 -2.48
CA GLN A 461 -12.95 -24.62 -1.59
C GLN A 461 -12.37 -24.83 -0.20
N LEU A 462 -11.12 -25.25 -0.08
CA LEU A 462 -10.39 -25.36 1.17
C LEU A 462 -10.33 -24.01 1.90
N ALA A 463 -9.90 -22.96 1.21
CA ALA A 463 -9.83 -21.62 1.77
C ALA A 463 -11.21 -21.07 2.19
N LYS A 464 -12.27 -21.33 1.41
CA LYS A 464 -13.65 -20.99 1.79
C LYS A 464 -14.10 -21.70 3.07
N GLY A 465 -13.73 -22.97 3.24
CA GLY A 465 -14.01 -23.75 4.43
C GLY A 465 -13.35 -23.15 5.67
N VAL A 466 -12.03 -22.92 5.62
CA VAL A 466 -11.25 -22.31 6.70
C VAL A 466 -11.76 -20.89 7.01
N TYR A 467 -12.03 -20.10 5.97
CA TYR A 467 -12.57 -18.74 6.12
C TYR A 467 -13.91 -18.73 6.84
N SER A 468 -14.82 -19.62 6.44
CA SER A 468 -16.16 -19.73 7.06
C SER A 468 -16.09 -20.08 8.54
N GLU A 469 -15.17 -20.97 8.93
CA GLU A 469 -15.01 -21.33 10.34
C GLU A 469 -14.43 -20.18 11.17
N LEU A 470 -13.41 -19.49 10.65
CA LEU A 470 -12.87 -18.30 11.32
C LEU A 470 -13.88 -17.17 11.39
N ASP A 471 -14.64 -16.92 10.31
CA ASP A 471 -15.71 -15.90 10.28
C ASP A 471 -16.75 -16.15 11.38
N LYS A 472 -17.17 -17.41 11.56
CA LYS A 472 -18.10 -17.78 12.66
C LYS A 472 -17.53 -17.43 14.03
N LYS A 473 -16.21 -17.66 14.25
CA LYS A 473 -15.53 -17.36 15.51
C LYS A 473 -15.32 -15.86 15.75
N MET A 474 -15.27 -15.06 14.68
CA MET A 474 -15.03 -13.61 14.71
C MET A 474 -16.32 -12.77 14.74
N LYS A 475 -17.49 -13.39 14.72
CA LYS A 475 -18.76 -12.67 14.82
C LYS A 475 -18.89 -11.99 16.16
N SER A 476 -19.43 -10.76 16.15
CA SER A 476 -19.75 -10.04 17.38
C SER A 476 -20.80 -10.78 18.19
N THR A 477 -20.58 -10.84 19.50
CA THR A 477 -21.51 -11.42 20.49
C THR A 477 -21.75 -10.41 21.62
N THR A 478 -22.52 -10.81 22.64
CA THR A 478 -22.64 -10.01 23.87
C THR A 478 -21.31 -9.91 24.62
N LEU A 479 -20.44 -10.91 24.48
CA LEU A 479 -19.17 -11.02 25.19
C LEU A 479 -17.96 -10.60 24.34
N SER A 480 -18.08 -10.54 23.01
CA SER A 480 -16.98 -10.21 22.09
C SER A 480 -17.36 -9.16 21.06
N SER A 481 -16.39 -8.35 20.66
CA SER A 481 -16.48 -7.40 19.56
C SER A 481 -16.33 -8.10 18.20
N ALA A 482 -16.73 -7.44 17.10
CA ALA A 482 -16.50 -7.94 15.76
C ALA A 482 -14.99 -8.10 15.49
N TYR A 483 -14.65 -9.14 14.74
CA TYR A 483 -13.26 -9.52 14.40
C TYR A 483 -12.39 -9.86 15.62
N LYS A 484 -13.00 -10.19 16.76
CA LYS A 484 -12.33 -10.74 17.94
C LYS A 484 -12.72 -12.20 18.12
N VAL A 485 -11.73 -13.06 18.32
CA VAL A 485 -11.94 -14.49 18.54
C VAL A 485 -12.09 -14.84 20.03
N TYR A 486 -11.96 -13.87 20.92
CA TYR A 486 -12.01 -14.00 22.37
C TYR A 486 -13.01 -13.00 22.98
N ASN A 487 -13.39 -13.20 24.23
CA ASN A 487 -14.40 -12.42 24.94
C ASN A 487 -13.84 -11.08 25.47
N ASP A 488 -13.44 -10.18 24.58
CA ASP A 488 -12.80 -8.90 24.92
C ASP A 488 -13.67 -8.01 25.81
N LYS A 489 -14.98 -7.96 25.58
CA LYS A 489 -15.92 -7.17 26.40
C LYS A 489 -16.08 -7.74 27.80
N GLN A 490 -16.14 -9.08 27.92
CA GLN A 490 -16.20 -9.74 29.21
C GLN A 490 -14.91 -9.48 30.01
N MET A 491 -13.75 -9.64 29.39
CA MET A 491 -12.46 -9.38 30.05
C MET A 491 -12.32 -7.91 30.47
N GLN A 492 -12.83 -6.98 29.68
CA GLN A 492 -12.84 -5.56 30.07
C GLN A 492 -13.75 -5.32 31.28
N SER A 493 -14.94 -5.90 31.29
CA SER A 493 -15.85 -5.80 32.45
C SER A 493 -15.24 -6.39 33.72
N GLU A 494 -14.54 -7.53 33.61
CA GLU A 494 -13.82 -8.14 34.74
C GLU A 494 -12.68 -7.24 35.23
N TYR A 495 -11.96 -6.57 34.31
CA TYR A 495 -10.91 -5.61 34.66
C TYR A 495 -11.46 -4.40 35.43
N ASP A 496 -12.58 -3.85 34.98
CA ASP A 496 -13.28 -2.73 35.62
C ASP A 496 -13.76 -3.13 37.03
N ASP A 497 -14.31 -4.35 37.17
CA ASP A 497 -14.72 -4.92 38.47
C ASP A 497 -13.53 -5.04 39.45
N TYR A 498 -12.36 -5.44 38.96
CA TYR A 498 -11.15 -5.44 39.79
C TYR A 498 -10.76 -4.02 40.23
N THR A 499 -10.84 -3.05 39.33
CA THR A 499 -10.55 -1.65 39.65
C THR A 499 -11.43 -1.13 40.79
N ASP A 500 -12.73 -1.40 40.73
CA ASP A 500 -13.67 -1.01 41.78
C ASP A 500 -13.40 -1.71 43.12
N LYS A 501 -13.03 -2.99 43.08
CA LYS A 501 -12.68 -3.76 44.28
C LYS A 501 -11.38 -3.24 44.89
N ILE A 502 -10.36 -2.99 44.09
CA ILE A 502 -9.05 -2.46 44.57
C ILE A 502 -9.29 -1.13 45.27
N LYS A 503 -10.04 -0.20 44.65
CA LYS A 503 -10.35 1.08 45.24
C LYS A 503 -11.03 0.97 46.61
N LYS A 504 -12.01 0.07 46.77
CA LYS A 504 -12.66 -0.19 48.05
C LYS A 504 -11.70 -0.73 49.10
N TRP A 505 -10.73 -1.54 48.71
CA TRP A 505 -9.73 -2.06 49.62
C TRP A 505 -8.67 -1.04 49.96
N GLU A 506 -8.29 -0.14 49.05
CA GLU A 506 -7.41 0.99 49.32
C GLU A 506 -8.02 1.93 50.38
N GLU A 507 -9.29 2.29 50.21
CA GLU A 507 -10.03 3.09 51.20
C GLU A 507 -10.02 2.37 52.57
N LYS A 508 -10.27 1.05 52.59
CA LYS A 508 -10.31 0.27 53.83
C LYS A 508 -8.91 0.16 54.51
N VAL A 509 -7.86 0.01 53.72
CA VAL A 509 -6.49 0.02 54.23
C VAL A 509 -6.19 1.37 54.90
N SER A 510 -6.50 2.47 54.24
CA SER A 510 -6.34 3.82 54.75
C SER A 510 -7.14 4.06 56.04
N ASP A 511 -8.42 3.64 56.06
CA ASP A 511 -9.28 3.76 57.26
C ASP A 511 -8.71 2.98 58.47
N MET A 512 -8.16 1.81 58.19
CA MET A 512 -7.54 0.97 59.27
C MET A 512 -6.20 1.52 59.74
N GLU A 513 -5.40 2.08 58.82
CA GLU A 513 -4.17 2.80 59.20
C GLU A 513 -4.52 3.99 60.12
N ASP A 514 -5.44 4.83 59.76
CA ASP A 514 -5.85 5.97 60.57
C ASP A 514 -6.44 5.51 61.92
N TYR A 515 -7.25 4.45 61.91
CA TYR A 515 -7.78 3.88 63.15
C TYR A 515 -6.67 3.41 64.13
N TYR A 516 -5.67 2.71 63.65
CA TYR A 516 -4.60 2.26 64.50
C TYR A 516 -3.66 3.39 64.90
N PHE A 517 -3.36 4.35 64.06
CA PHE A 517 -2.62 5.54 64.40
C PHE A 517 -3.32 6.37 65.50
N ASP A 518 -4.63 6.54 65.42
CA ASP A 518 -5.43 7.21 66.46
C ASP A 518 -5.36 6.45 67.80
N LYS A 519 -5.39 5.12 67.77
CA LYS A 519 -5.24 4.29 68.97
C LYS A 519 -3.85 4.44 69.61
N PHE A 520 -2.78 4.40 68.79
CA PHE A 520 -1.42 4.58 69.28
C PHE A 520 -1.20 6.02 69.79
N SER A 521 -1.72 7.03 69.13
CA SER A 521 -1.66 8.44 69.57
C SER A 521 -2.36 8.65 70.92
N ALA A 522 -3.52 8.00 71.11
CA ALA A 522 -4.23 8.05 72.39
C ALA A 522 -3.43 7.36 73.51
N MET A 523 -2.79 6.23 73.20
CA MET A 523 -1.91 5.49 74.14
C MET A 523 -0.68 6.36 74.52
N GLU A 524 0.02 6.97 73.55
CA GLU A 524 1.14 7.88 73.78
C GLU A 524 0.75 9.05 74.67
N THR A 525 -0.43 9.63 74.41
CA THR A 525 -0.99 10.71 75.23
C THR A 525 -1.23 10.28 76.68
N ALA A 526 -1.77 9.07 76.87
CA ALA A 526 -2.01 8.48 78.20
C ALA A 526 -0.69 8.20 78.95
N LEU A 527 0.32 7.65 78.25
CA LEU A 527 1.65 7.38 78.80
C LEU A 527 2.34 8.70 79.19
N SER A 528 2.24 9.74 78.38
CA SER A 528 2.77 11.07 78.70
C SER A 528 2.18 11.64 80.00
N LYS A 529 0.85 11.49 80.15
CA LYS A 529 0.17 11.93 81.40
C LYS A 529 0.60 11.10 82.59
N LEU A 530 0.73 9.79 82.48
CA LEU A 530 1.24 8.92 83.52
C LEU A 530 2.65 9.25 83.93
N ASN A 531 3.57 9.46 83.00
CA ASN A 531 4.94 9.87 83.25
C ASN A 531 5.02 11.23 83.95
N SER A 532 4.14 12.18 83.55
CA SER A 532 4.03 13.47 84.22
C SER A 532 3.55 13.35 85.67
N GLN A 533 2.54 12.47 85.90
CA GLN A 533 2.03 12.19 87.26
C GLN A 533 3.07 11.48 88.11
N GLN A 534 3.81 10.50 87.56
CA GLN A 534 4.92 9.83 88.24
C GLN A 534 6.05 10.79 88.59
N SER A 535 6.40 11.70 87.67
CA SER A 535 7.43 12.74 87.96
C SER A 535 6.97 13.69 89.06
N GLN A 536 5.66 14.09 89.06
CA GLN A 536 5.10 14.90 90.14
C GLN A 536 5.10 14.14 91.49
N LEU A 537 4.69 12.87 91.50
CA LEU A 537 4.75 12.03 92.71
C LEU A 537 6.18 11.82 93.20
N SER A 538 7.16 11.53 92.36
CA SER A 538 8.57 11.44 92.67
C SER A 538 9.13 12.77 93.22
N GLY A 539 8.68 13.88 92.69
CA GLY A 539 9.03 15.20 93.19
C GLY A 539 8.45 15.50 94.59
N LEU A 540 7.28 14.93 94.91
CA LEU A 540 6.61 15.06 96.20
C LEU A 540 7.17 14.11 97.29
N LEU A 541 7.68 12.97 96.85
CA LEU A 541 8.21 11.93 97.76
C LEU A 541 9.76 12.04 97.96
N GLY A 542 10.43 12.87 97.19
CA GLY A 542 11.87 13.08 97.18
C GLY A 542 12.32 14.39 97.86
N SER A 543 11.43 15.11 98.54
CA SER A 543 11.73 16.29 99.32
C SER A 543 11.81 15.95 100.81
#